data_edd00acff526ba985c3df02c50dd3d11
#
_entry.id   edd00acff526ba985c3df02c50dd3d11
#
_cell.length_a   1.000
_cell.length_b   1.000
_cell.length_c   1.000
_cell.angle_alpha   90.00
_cell.angle_beta   90.00
_cell.angle_gamma   90.00
#
_symmetry.space_group_name_H-M   'P 1'
#
loop_
_entity.id
_entity.type
_entity.pdbx_description
1 polymer ?
#
loop_
_entity_poly.entity_id
_entity_poly.type
_entity_poly.pdbx_seq_one_letter_code
_entity_poly.pdbx_strand_id
1 'polypeptide(L)'
;MNENKLNLPVLASGVGVGLLGRFAGRLVAALTSIFVARFLGPSAFGLYAIGIVVLRLSEVIIPLGFDLGVIKFGADFADEKMKVKGVILHSLFFSFGLSLLVSLLIWSFSPLLSTHLFKQPELQIVLRYVSLIIPMLVLLTLAAAATRVSQNMKYSFFTQDVGQPMISLLAMFAFVGLGWGLKGVLLAEVISVLISATLALIFLIYVFPFLAKSSISIIAPPHEFYRFSITSSFSVVFITLMFWADRIILGVYVSPGDLGIYQAAAQASVIFAVLLSGMNRIITPLFANLSNKAGFQQVNELFIIGTKWALYLSIPLFVILFSQPLNIMVGLYGEQFSSGVLVLTILLVGQSVNLVTGSVGPLLNIAGYQTHLMLFSGLALVINIGSDISLVPKYGIVGAAVSMSFALSAYYLALLIFARLKLGVWPFDKRYIKVVFATLLCLGVSVALGMLLEQISLAAVLGELAFLYAIFFVVIFLFGIDREDHVFISMMGSFLQRRFPYEKI
;
A
#
# COMPACT_ATOMS: atom_id res chain seq x y z
N MET A 1 10.19 -42.34 1.54
CA MET A 1 9.08 -41.51 2.06
C MET A 1 9.63 -40.74 3.23
N ASN A 2 10.20 -39.55 2.97
CA ASN A 2 10.58 -38.59 4.01
C ASN A 2 9.53 -37.50 4.00
N GLU A 3 8.70 -37.47 5.04
CA GLU A 3 7.76 -36.40 5.32
C GLU A 3 8.56 -35.09 5.44
N ASN A 4 8.42 -34.21 4.46
CA ASN A 4 8.82 -32.82 4.57
C ASN A 4 8.00 -32.19 5.71
N LYS A 5 8.48 -32.30 6.94
CA LYS A 5 7.95 -31.54 8.08
C LYS A 5 8.12 -30.07 7.76
N LEU A 6 7.04 -29.41 7.38
CA LEU A 6 6.96 -27.95 7.33
C LEU A 6 7.55 -27.42 8.64
N ASN A 7 8.69 -26.75 8.54
CA ASN A 7 9.33 -26.10 9.69
C ASN A 7 8.49 -24.87 10.07
N LEU A 8 7.36 -25.13 10.77
CA LEU A 8 6.41 -24.12 11.24
C LEU A 8 7.08 -22.94 11.97
N PRO A 9 8.15 -23.13 12.81
CA PRO A 9 8.87 -22.03 13.42
C PRO A 9 9.58 -21.10 12.41
N VAL A 10 10.20 -21.66 11.36
CA VAL A 10 10.90 -20.91 10.31
C VAL A 10 9.91 -20.14 9.45
N LEU A 11 8.78 -20.76 9.09
CA LEU A 11 7.68 -20.12 8.39
C LEU A 11 7.06 -18.99 9.23
N ALA A 12 6.81 -19.24 10.52
CA ALA A 12 6.23 -18.24 11.41
C ALA A 12 7.16 -17.03 11.63
N SER A 13 8.49 -17.26 11.77
CA SER A 13 9.46 -16.18 11.90
C SER A 13 9.64 -15.39 10.60
N GLY A 14 9.67 -16.05 9.45
CA GLY A 14 9.79 -15.40 8.15
C GLY A 14 8.56 -14.55 7.80
N VAL A 15 7.37 -15.06 8.07
CA VAL A 15 6.11 -14.33 7.88
C VAL A 15 6.03 -13.15 8.84
N GLY A 16 6.41 -13.31 10.11
CA GLY A 16 6.42 -12.22 11.10
C GLY A 16 7.36 -11.07 10.71
N VAL A 17 8.60 -11.38 10.30
CA VAL A 17 9.57 -10.38 9.82
C VAL A 17 9.06 -9.68 8.56
N GLY A 18 8.48 -10.40 7.61
CA GLY A 18 7.94 -9.80 6.39
C GLY A 18 6.72 -8.90 6.65
N LEU A 19 5.89 -9.20 7.66
CA LEU A 19 4.73 -8.40 8.05
C LEU A 19 5.15 -7.10 8.75
N LEU A 20 6.02 -7.21 9.76
CA LEU A 20 6.54 -6.04 10.49
C LEU A 20 7.33 -5.11 9.56
N GLY A 21 8.08 -5.69 8.62
CA GLY A 21 8.86 -4.91 7.67
C GLY A 21 8.02 -4.05 6.76
N ARG A 22 6.99 -4.61 6.14
CA ARG A 22 6.12 -3.84 5.26
C ARG A 22 5.33 -2.77 6.00
N PHE A 23 4.97 -3.03 7.27
CA PHE A 23 4.34 -2.01 8.10
C PHE A 23 5.33 -0.89 8.43
N ALA A 24 6.53 -1.23 8.91
CA ALA A 24 7.59 -0.27 9.19
C ALA A 24 7.98 0.52 7.93
N GLY A 25 8.14 -0.14 6.78
CA GLY A 25 8.46 0.52 5.51
C GLY A 25 7.38 1.50 5.06
N ARG A 26 6.10 1.17 5.24
CA ARG A 26 5.00 2.11 4.95
C ARG A 26 4.99 3.30 5.90
N LEU A 27 5.29 3.10 7.17
CA LEU A 27 5.45 4.20 8.12
C LEU A 27 6.62 5.10 7.73
N VAL A 28 7.76 4.54 7.39
CA VAL A 28 8.92 5.31 6.91
C VAL A 28 8.58 6.07 5.64
N ALA A 29 7.91 5.44 4.67
CA ALA A 29 7.47 6.11 3.44
C ALA A 29 6.47 7.25 3.71
N ALA A 30 5.55 7.08 4.67
CA ALA A 30 4.64 8.13 5.10
C ALA A 30 5.40 9.30 5.76
N LEU A 31 6.33 9.01 6.66
CA LEU A 31 7.20 10.02 7.28
C LEU A 31 8.05 10.75 6.24
N THR A 32 8.61 10.03 5.26
CA THR A 32 9.36 10.62 4.13
C THR A 32 8.50 11.61 3.38
N SER A 33 7.27 11.24 3.06
CA SER A 33 6.36 12.10 2.32
C SER A 33 5.92 13.33 3.13
N ILE A 34 5.63 13.18 4.42
CA ILE A 34 5.35 14.31 5.34
C ILE A 34 6.56 15.26 5.38
N PHE A 35 7.76 14.71 5.51
CA PHE A 35 9.00 15.48 5.50
C PHE A 35 9.13 16.28 4.20
N VAL A 36 9.02 15.61 3.04
CA VAL A 36 9.14 16.25 1.72
C VAL A 36 8.09 17.35 1.55
N ALA A 37 6.82 17.07 1.89
CA ALA A 37 5.75 18.06 1.78
C ALA A 37 6.01 19.30 2.65
N ARG A 38 6.42 19.08 3.91
CA ARG A 38 6.64 20.17 4.86
C ARG A 38 7.82 21.08 4.49
N PHE A 39 8.90 20.50 3.95
CA PHE A 39 10.10 21.25 3.59
C PHE A 39 10.04 21.88 2.20
N LEU A 40 9.42 21.22 1.22
CA LEU A 40 9.36 21.73 -0.15
C LEU A 40 8.14 22.62 -0.41
N GLY A 41 7.10 22.54 0.42
CA GLY A 41 5.81 23.19 0.19
C GLY A 41 4.97 22.53 -0.89
N PRO A 42 3.71 23.01 -1.10
CA PRO A 42 2.74 22.36 -1.96
C PRO A 42 3.18 22.19 -3.42
N SER A 43 3.76 23.25 -4.02
CA SER A 43 4.09 23.24 -5.45
C SER A 43 5.17 22.20 -5.80
N ALA A 44 6.30 22.19 -5.08
CA ALA A 44 7.35 21.22 -5.33
C ALA A 44 6.90 19.79 -4.94
N PHE A 45 6.09 19.66 -3.89
CA PHE A 45 5.50 18.37 -3.51
C PHE A 45 4.52 17.84 -4.57
N GLY A 46 3.76 18.70 -5.24
CA GLY A 46 2.88 18.32 -6.35
C GLY A 46 3.65 17.82 -7.58
N LEU A 47 4.75 18.51 -7.94
CA LEU A 47 5.64 18.01 -9.00
C LEU A 47 6.25 16.65 -8.64
N TYR A 48 6.71 16.49 -7.41
CA TYR A 48 7.22 15.21 -6.90
C TYR A 48 6.13 14.12 -6.93
N ALA A 49 4.87 14.46 -6.62
CA ALA A 49 3.76 13.53 -6.66
C ALA A 49 3.53 12.93 -8.06
N ILE A 50 3.62 13.74 -9.14
CA ILE A 50 3.58 13.22 -10.53
C ILE A 50 4.73 12.22 -10.76
N GLY A 51 5.92 12.54 -10.28
CA GLY A 51 7.06 11.63 -10.36
C GLY A 51 6.79 10.29 -9.67
N ILE A 52 6.23 10.33 -8.45
CA ILE A 52 5.85 9.11 -7.71
C ILE A 52 4.84 8.29 -8.51
N VAL A 53 3.82 8.93 -9.10
CA VAL A 53 2.81 8.21 -9.92
C VAL A 53 3.47 7.47 -11.06
N VAL A 54 4.36 8.13 -11.82
CA VAL A 54 5.08 7.50 -12.92
C VAL A 54 5.91 6.32 -12.43
N LEU A 55 6.60 6.45 -11.28
CA LEU A 55 7.36 5.35 -10.68
C LEU A 55 6.45 4.18 -10.28
N ARG A 56 5.32 4.45 -9.61
CA ARG A 56 4.37 3.41 -9.18
C ARG A 56 3.74 2.66 -10.34
N LEU A 57 3.35 3.38 -11.39
CA LEU A 57 2.83 2.74 -12.60
C LEU A 57 3.92 1.92 -13.31
N SER A 58 5.12 2.44 -13.41
CA SER A 58 6.27 1.73 -13.99
C SER A 58 6.61 0.45 -13.21
N GLU A 59 6.61 0.50 -11.88
CA GLU A 59 6.87 -0.63 -10.99
C GLU A 59 5.91 -1.81 -11.22
N VAL A 60 4.65 -1.51 -11.57
CA VAL A 60 3.61 -2.53 -11.74
C VAL A 60 3.44 -2.96 -13.19
N ILE A 61 3.53 -2.01 -14.14
CA ILE A 61 3.25 -2.29 -15.57
C ILE A 61 4.45 -2.95 -16.25
N ILE A 62 5.67 -2.45 -16.04
CA ILE A 62 6.86 -2.88 -16.78
C ILE A 62 7.23 -4.35 -16.52
N PRO A 63 7.16 -4.87 -15.27
CA PRO A 63 7.45 -6.27 -15.02
C PRO A 63 6.45 -7.26 -15.64
N LEU A 64 5.29 -6.81 -16.12
CA LEU A 64 4.23 -7.65 -16.71
C LEU A 64 3.81 -8.82 -15.80
N GLY A 65 3.91 -8.64 -14.45
CA GLY A 65 3.61 -9.67 -13.45
C GLY A 65 4.66 -10.75 -13.32
N PHE A 66 5.84 -10.58 -13.92
CA PHE A 66 6.94 -11.55 -13.78
C PHE A 66 7.44 -11.67 -12.34
N ASP A 67 7.24 -10.66 -11.50
CA ASP A 67 7.47 -10.73 -10.05
C ASP A 67 6.62 -11.81 -9.39
N LEU A 68 5.33 -11.91 -9.73
CA LEU A 68 4.44 -12.96 -9.27
C LEU A 68 4.76 -14.31 -9.93
N GLY A 69 5.08 -14.29 -11.22
CA GLY A 69 5.49 -15.48 -11.98
C GLY A 69 6.76 -16.11 -11.40
N VAL A 70 7.78 -15.31 -11.10
CA VAL A 70 9.05 -15.78 -10.50
C VAL A 70 8.79 -16.45 -9.14
N ILE A 71 7.94 -15.87 -8.29
CA ILE A 71 7.63 -16.46 -6.98
C ILE A 71 6.95 -17.82 -7.16
N LYS A 72 5.93 -17.91 -8.02
CA LYS A 72 5.19 -19.16 -8.25
C LYS A 72 6.05 -20.21 -8.91
N PHE A 73 6.54 -19.96 -10.12
CA PHE A 73 7.29 -20.96 -10.90
C PHE A 73 8.69 -21.24 -10.33
N GLY A 74 9.28 -20.26 -9.64
CA GLY A 74 10.51 -20.50 -8.89
C GLY A 74 10.31 -21.50 -7.74
N ALA A 75 9.16 -21.47 -7.07
CA ALA A 75 8.80 -22.45 -6.05
C ALA A 75 8.39 -23.79 -6.67
N ASP A 76 7.63 -23.79 -7.77
CA ASP A 76 7.22 -25.03 -8.47
C ASP A 76 8.42 -25.79 -9.02
N PHE A 77 9.49 -25.11 -9.44
CA PHE A 77 10.72 -25.70 -9.98
C PHE A 77 11.89 -25.73 -8.99
N ALA A 78 11.63 -25.65 -7.68
CA ALA A 78 12.68 -25.50 -6.65
C ALA A 78 13.85 -26.50 -6.77
N ASP A 79 13.57 -27.74 -7.18
CA ASP A 79 14.56 -28.81 -7.36
C ASP A 79 15.28 -28.76 -8.74
N GLU A 80 14.80 -27.95 -9.69
CA GLU A 80 15.29 -27.87 -11.06
C GLU A 80 16.06 -26.56 -11.33
N LYS A 81 17.32 -26.49 -10.89
CA LYS A 81 18.16 -25.26 -10.97
C LYS A 81 18.19 -24.61 -12.35
N MET A 82 18.15 -25.39 -13.43
CA MET A 82 18.15 -24.85 -14.81
C MET A 82 16.88 -24.09 -15.15
N LYS A 83 15.70 -24.59 -14.72
CA LYS A 83 14.42 -23.92 -14.91
C LYS A 83 14.30 -22.68 -14.03
N VAL A 84 14.68 -22.77 -12.74
CA VAL A 84 14.71 -21.62 -11.82
C VAL A 84 15.61 -20.52 -12.38
N LYS A 85 16.81 -20.87 -12.86
CA LYS A 85 17.73 -19.94 -13.50
C LYS A 85 17.10 -19.27 -14.71
N GLY A 86 16.43 -20.06 -15.55
CA GLY A 86 15.72 -19.54 -16.74
C GLY A 86 14.63 -18.55 -16.40
N VAL A 87 13.75 -18.89 -15.46
CA VAL A 87 12.65 -18.02 -15.01
C VAL A 87 13.19 -16.71 -14.44
N ILE A 88 14.20 -16.75 -13.54
CA ILE A 88 14.74 -15.54 -12.90
C ILE A 88 15.46 -14.66 -13.92
N LEU A 89 16.41 -15.21 -14.67
CA LEU A 89 17.23 -14.42 -15.61
C LEU A 89 16.38 -13.85 -16.76
N HIS A 90 15.46 -14.66 -17.30
CA HIS A 90 14.56 -14.17 -18.35
C HIS A 90 13.72 -12.98 -17.86
N SER A 91 13.14 -13.09 -16.65
CA SER A 91 12.35 -12.01 -16.06
C SER A 91 13.18 -10.75 -15.85
N LEU A 92 14.39 -10.89 -15.31
CA LEU A 92 15.30 -9.75 -15.09
C LEU A 92 15.70 -9.07 -16.41
N PHE A 93 16.21 -9.84 -17.40
CA PHE A 93 16.70 -9.26 -18.65
C PHE A 93 15.58 -8.67 -19.50
N PHE A 94 14.45 -9.36 -19.62
CA PHE A 94 13.33 -8.86 -20.39
C PHE A 94 12.75 -7.57 -19.80
N SER A 95 12.46 -7.57 -18.49
CA SER A 95 11.87 -6.39 -17.85
C SER A 95 12.87 -5.25 -17.75
N PHE A 96 14.17 -5.54 -17.56
CA PHE A 96 15.21 -4.51 -17.60
C PHE A 96 15.30 -3.87 -19.00
N GLY A 97 15.31 -4.66 -20.07
CA GLY A 97 15.32 -4.16 -21.44
C GLY A 97 14.08 -3.29 -21.74
N LEU A 98 12.89 -3.74 -21.31
CA LEU A 98 11.66 -2.96 -21.45
C LEU A 98 11.69 -1.68 -20.62
N SER A 99 12.26 -1.74 -19.41
CA SER A 99 12.40 -0.57 -18.54
C SER A 99 13.36 0.48 -19.11
N LEU A 100 14.44 0.06 -19.77
CA LEU A 100 15.34 0.97 -20.49
C LEU A 100 14.63 1.66 -21.65
N LEU A 101 13.81 0.92 -22.41
CA LEU A 101 13.01 1.50 -23.51
C LEU A 101 12.04 2.56 -22.97
N VAL A 102 11.25 2.22 -21.94
CA VAL A 102 10.29 3.15 -21.30
C VAL A 102 11.03 4.36 -20.71
N SER A 103 12.15 4.14 -20.06
CA SER A 103 13.02 5.20 -19.50
C SER A 103 13.48 6.16 -20.60
N LEU A 104 13.99 5.64 -21.72
CA LEU A 104 14.41 6.43 -22.86
C LEU A 104 13.26 7.23 -23.48
N LEU A 105 12.06 6.62 -23.59
CA LEU A 105 10.87 7.31 -24.07
C LEU A 105 10.50 8.46 -23.14
N ILE A 106 10.40 8.22 -21.83
CA ILE A 106 10.09 9.28 -20.85
C ILE A 106 11.13 10.39 -20.90
N TRP A 107 12.42 10.04 -20.95
CA TRP A 107 13.50 11.02 -21.05
C TRP A 107 13.36 11.89 -22.29
N SER A 108 13.18 11.27 -23.46
CA SER A 108 13.10 11.96 -24.76
C SER A 108 11.85 12.81 -24.89
N PHE A 109 10.70 12.31 -24.40
CA PHE A 109 9.44 13.02 -24.43
C PHE A 109 9.20 13.95 -23.23
N SER A 110 10.11 13.99 -22.24
CA SER A 110 9.96 14.82 -21.06
C SER A 110 9.72 16.32 -21.36
N PRO A 111 10.37 16.96 -22.38
CA PRO A 111 10.07 18.35 -22.71
C PRO A 111 8.63 18.49 -23.26
N LEU A 112 8.20 17.59 -24.15
CA LEU A 112 6.88 17.61 -24.74
C LEU A 112 5.79 17.39 -23.66
N LEU A 113 5.99 16.40 -22.80
CA LEU A 113 5.05 16.11 -21.71
C LEU A 113 4.93 17.29 -20.76
N SER A 114 6.07 17.88 -20.32
CA SER A 114 6.07 18.97 -19.35
C SER A 114 5.46 20.24 -19.88
N THR A 115 5.69 20.61 -21.16
CA THR A 115 5.24 21.89 -21.73
C THR A 115 3.86 21.82 -22.37
N HIS A 116 3.53 20.73 -23.08
CA HIS A 116 2.27 20.63 -23.83
C HIS A 116 1.18 19.88 -23.06
N LEU A 117 1.50 18.77 -22.40
CA LEU A 117 0.48 17.99 -21.69
C LEU A 117 0.20 18.58 -20.32
N PHE A 118 1.22 18.69 -19.50
CA PHE A 118 1.07 19.18 -18.11
C PHE A 118 1.15 20.69 -17.97
N LYS A 119 1.64 21.41 -18.98
CA LYS A 119 1.84 22.87 -18.98
C LYS A 119 2.66 23.38 -17.78
N GLN A 120 3.59 22.55 -17.32
CA GLN A 120 4.45 22.77 -16.15
C GLN A 120 5.90 22.50 -16.51
N PRO A 121 6.67 23.49 -17.01
CA PRO A 121 8.05 23.28 -17.47
C PRO A 121 8.98 22.67 -16.41
N GLU A 122 8.76 22.97 -15.12
CA GLU A 122 9.54 22.45 -14.01
C GLU A 122 9.38 20.92 -13.84
N LEU A 123 8.29 20.35 -14.34
CA LEU A 123 8.06 18.89 -14.33
C LEU A 123 9.09 18.13 -15.18
N GLN A 124 9.72 18.81 -16.17
CA GLN A 124 10.71 18.17 -17.03
C GLN A 124 11.88 17.57 -16.23
N ILE A 125 12.36 18.28 -15.21
CA ILE A 125 13.44 17.78 -14.38
C ILE A 125 13.01 16.55 -13.59
N VAL A 126 11.77 16.55 -13.05
CA VAL A 126 11.22 15.41 -12.31
C VAL A 126 11.15 14.18 -13.23
N LEU A 127 10.60 14.32 -14.44
CA LEU A 127 10.47 13.21 -15.40
C LEU A 127 11.85 12.65 -15.80
N ARG A 128 12.87 13.50 -15.94
CA ARG A 128 14.24 13.05 -16.22
C ARG A 128 14.84 12.24 -15.07
N TYR A 129 14.71 12.68 -13.83
CA TYR A 129 15.16 11.89 -12.69
C TYR A 129 14.39 10.58 -12.55
N VAL A 130 13.08 10.62 -12.73
CA VAL A 130 12.21 9.43 -12.71
C VAL A 130 12.63 8.41 -13.76
N SER A 131 12.95 8.86 -14.98
CA SER A 131 13.43 7.95 -16.04
C SER A 131 14.72 7.23 -15.68
N LEU A 132 15.63 7.86 -14.92
CA LEU A 132 16.84 7.21 -14.41
C LEU A 132 16.55 6.18 -13.32
N ILE A 133 15.50 6.40 -12.52
CA ILE A 133 15.09 5.50 -11.43
C ILE A 133 14.46 4.21 -11.97
N ILE A 134 13.64 4.30 -13.01
CA ILE A 134 12.79 3.19 -13.50
C ILE A 134 13.56 1.89 -13.73
N PRO A 135 14.70 1.84 -14.45
CA PRO A 135 15.40 0.58 -14.68
C PRO A 135 15.88 -0.09 -13.39
N MET A 136 16.39 0.69 -12.45
CA MET A 136 16.86 0.20 -11.16
C MET A 136 15.71 -0.24 -10.26
N LEU A 137 14.56 0.45 -10.31
CA LEU A 137 13.35 0.10 -9.56
C LEU A 137 12.79 -1.26 -10.03
N VAL A 138 12.76 -1.50 -11.34
CA VAL A 138 12.32 -2.78 -11.91
C VAL A 138 13.26 -3.92 -11.51
N LEU A 139 14.58 -3.69 -11.54
CA LEU A 139 15.55 -4.67 -11.05
C LEU A 139 15.38 -4.96 -9.56
N LEU A 140 15.18 -3.91 -8.73
CA LEU A 140 14.92 -4.06 -7.30
C LEU A 140 13.69 -4.94 -7.06
N THR A 141 12.59 -4.65 -7.74
CA THR A 141 11.32 -5.36 -7.57
C THR A 141 11.45 -6.84 -7.94
N LEU A 142 12.06 -7.14 -9.09
CA LEU A 142 12.24 -8.52 -9.55
C LEU A 142 13.28 -9.29 -8.73
N ALA A 143 14.41 -8.67 -8.37
CA ALA A 143 15.41 -9.32 -7.54
C ALA A 143 14.86 -9.62 -6.12
N ALA A 144 14.13 -8.67 -5.53
CA ALA A 144 13.45 -8.90 -4.25
C ALA A 144 12.38 -10.00 -4.35
N ALA A 145 11.61 -10.07 -5.44
CA ALA A 145 10.65 -11.14 -5.68
C ALA A 145 11.36 -12.50 -5.82
N ALA A 146 12.46 -12.56 -6.56
CA ALA A 146 13.24 -13.78 -6.74
C ALA A 146 13.84 -14.31 -5.42
N THR A 147 14.31 -13.42 -4.51
CA THR A 147 14.79 -13.88 -3.19
C THR A 147 13.70 -14.53 -2.34
N ARG A 148 12.41 -14.17 -2.56
CA ARG A 148 11.26 -14.77 -1.83
C ARG A 148 11.02 -16.24 -2.20
N VAL A 149 11.53 -16.71 -3.35
CA VAL A 149 11.50 -18.13 -3.76
C VAL A 149 12.20 -19.02 -2.72
N SER A 150 13.24 -18.51 -2.06
CA SER A 150 13.93 -19.23 -0.98
C SER A 150 13.15 -19.32 0.33
N GLN A 151 11.89 -18.81 0.37
CA GLN A 151 11.05 -18.68 1.56
C GLN A 151 11.64 -17.80 2.68
N ASN A 152 12.76 -17.13 2.43
CA ASN A 152 13.40 -16.22 3.37
C ASN A 152 13.09 -14.76 2.99
N MET A 153 12.16 -14.15 3.70
CA MET A 153 11.72 -12.77 3.42
C MET A 153 12.71 -11.71 3.90
N LYS A 154 13.78 -12.06 4.63
CA LYS A 154 14.75 -11.09 5.17
C LYS A 154 15.38 -10.23 4.08
N TYR A 155 15.74 -10.84 2.94
CA TYR A 155 16.42 -10.15 1.85
C TYR A 155 15.53 -9.09 1.19
N SER A 156 14.27 -9.42 0.89
CA SER A 156 13.31 -8.44 0.36
C SER A 156 12.96 -7.36 1.39
N PHE A 157 12.95 -7.70 2.69
CA PHE A 157 12.77 -6.76 3.77
C PHE A 157 13.85 -5.68 3.79
N PHE A 158 15.13 -6.09 3.80
CA PHE A 158 16.26 -5.15 3.88
C PHE A 158 16.52 -4.38 2.59
N THR A 159 16.00 -4.82 1.45
CA THR A 159 16.19 -4.13 0.17
C THR A 159 14.99 -3.29 -0.23
N GLN A 160 13.81 -3.88 -0.33
CA GLN A 160 12.62 -3.23 -0.88
C GLN A 160 11.68 -2.70 0.21
N ASP A 161 11.36 -3.53 1.24
CA ASP A 161 10.26 -3.17 2.16
C ASP A 161 10.66 -2.05 3.15
N VAL A 162 11.86 -2.08 3.72
CA VAL A 162 12.36 -1.09 4.71
C VAL A 162 13.63 -0.39 4.23
N GLY A 163 14.55 -1.10 3.61
CA GLY A 163 15.86 -0.57 3.23
C GLY A 163 15.75 0.63 2.30
N GLN A 164 15.04 0.49 1.18
CA GLN A 164 14.88 1.57 0.21
C GLN A 164 14.18 2.80 0.82
N PRO A 165 13.02 2.71 1.53
CA PRO A 165 12.43 3.87 2.18
C PRO A 165 13.33 4.51 3.23
N MET A 166 14.09 3.73 3.99
CA MET A 166 15.00 4.26 5.01
C MET A 166 16.19 5.00 4.40
N ILE A 167 16.81 4.43 3.37
CA ILE A 167 17.91 5.10 2.64
C ILE A 167 17.38 6.37 1.98
N SER A 168 16.17 6.33 1.38
CA SER A 168 15.53 7.49 0.78
C SER A 168 15.33 8.61 1.82
N LEU A 169 14.75 8.29 2.98
CA LEU A 169 14.54 9.26 4.05
C LEU A 169 15.85 9.90 4.53
N LEU A 170 16.86 9.09 4.82
CA LEU A 170 18.17 9.59 5.30
C LEU A 170 18.86 10.45 4.25
N ALA A 171 18.85 10.05 2.99
CA ALA A 171 19.42 10.83 1.90
C ALA A 171 18.65 12.14 1.65
N MET A 172 17.32 12.12 1.75
CA MET A 172 16.49 13.32 1.65
C MET A 172 16.80 14.30 2.79
N PHE A 173 16.92 13.83 4.04
CA PHE A 173 17.37 14.69 5.15
C PHE A 173 18.71 15.37 4.86
N ALA A 174 19.69 14.61 4.36
CA ALA A 174 20.99 15.16 4.04
C ALA A 174 20.92 16.21 2.92
N PHE A 175 20.29 15.90 1.79
CA PHE A 175 20.27 16.81 0.64
C PHE A 175 19.36 18.02 0.83
N VAL A 176 18.23 17.87 1.52
CA VAL A 176 17.36 19.00 1.87
C VAL A 176 18.07 19.90 2.88
N GLY A 177 18.79 19.32 3.87
CA GLY A 177 19.62 20.06 4.83
C GLY A 177 20.75 20.85 4.16
N LEU A 178 21.27 20.40 3.00
CA LEU A 178 22.22 21.12 2.16
C LEU A 178 21.57 22.21 1.27
N GLY A 179 20.25 22.39 1.34
CA GLY A 179 19.55 23.41 0.56
C GLY A 179 19.25 23.03 -0.90
N TRP A 180 19.35 21.74 -1.29
CA TRP A 180 19.16 21.32 -2.69
C TRP A 180 17.68 21.22 -3.11
N GLY A 181 16.73 21.42 -2.20
CA GLY A 181 15.30 21.47 -2.48
C GLY A 181 14.78 20.24 -3.23
N LEU A 182 13.94 20.44 -4.25
CA LEU A 182 13.35 19.36 -5.05
C LEU A 182 14.40 18.48 -5.74
N LYS A 183 15.49 19.07 -6.26
CA LYS A 183 16.57 18.30 -6.89
C LYS A 183 17.23 17.35 -5.90
N GLY A 184 17.42 17.79 -4.65
CA GLY A 184 17.96 16.96 -3.58
C GLY A 184 17.06 15.76 -3.26
N VAL A 185 15.75 15.98 -3.21
CA VAL A 185 14.76 14.89 -3.00
C VAL A 185 14.80 13.87 -4.14
N LEU A 186 14.83 14.34 -5.40
CA LEU A 186 14.92 13.48 -6.57
C LEU A 186 16.22 12.67 -6.61
N LEU A 187 17.34 13.30 -6.28
CA LEU A 187 18.64 12.64 -6.23
C LEU A 187 18.69 11.60 -5.10
N ALA A 188 18.13 11.92 -3.93
CA ALA A 188 17.99 10.97 -2.83
C ALA A 188 17.23 9.69 -3.26
N GLU A 189 16.16 9.85 -4.04
CA GLU A 189 15.40 8.74 -4.56
C GLU A 189 16.21 7.90 -5.56
N VAL A 190 16.96 8.53 -6.48
CA VAL A 190 17.89 7.82 -7.38
C VAL A 190 18.89 6.99 -6.59
N ILE A 191 19.56 7.60 -5.60
CA ILE A 191 20.60 6.94 -4.81
C ILE A 191 19.98 5.79 -3.98
N SER A 192 18.82 6.00 -3.38
CA SER A 192 18.17 4.98 -2.55
C SER A 192 17.79 3.75 -3.37
N VAL A 193 17.21 3.95 -4.55
CA VAL A 193 16.83 2.85 -5.43
C VAL A 193 18.06 2.15 -6.01
N LEU A 194 19.10 2.90 -6.39
CA LEU A 194 20.36 2.34 -6.89
C LEU A 194 21.04 1.43 -5.85
N ILE A 195 21.18 1.92 -4.62
CA ILE A 195 21.79 1.15 -3.52
C ILE A 195 20.93 -0.09 -3.24
N SER A 196 19.62 0.06 -3.14
CA SER A 196 18.70 -1.03 -2.83
C SER A 196 18.66 -2.08 -3.94
N ALA A 197 18.68 -1.67 -5.22
CA ALA A 197 18.74 -2.59 -6.35
C ALA A 197 20.06 -3.37 -6.38
N THR A 198 21.17 -2.70 -6.14
CA THR A 198 22.50 -3.34 -6.06
C THR A 198 22.53 -4.38 -4.93
N LEU A 199 22.05 -4.02 -3.73
CA LEU A 199 21.94 -4.95 -2.61
C LEU A 199 21.01 -6.12 -2.91
N ALA A 200 19.89 -5.88 -3.58
CA ALA A 200 18.95 -6.94 -3.96
C ALA A 200 19.57 -7.93 -4.94
N LEU A 201 20.37 -7.45 -5.92
CA LEU A 201 21.11 -8.31 -6.85
C LEU A 201 22.22 -9.11 -6.14
N ILE A 202 22.94 -8.48 -5.21
CA ILE A 202 23.96 -9.18 -4.39
C ILE A 202 23.29 -10.30 -3.57
N PHE A 203 22.21 -10.00 -2.88
CA PHE A 203 21.46 -11.00 -2.12
C PHE A 203 20.88 -12.09 -3.01
N LEU A 204 20.41 -11.75 -4.21
CA LEU A 204 19.91 -12.74 -5.16
C LEU A 204 21.01 -13.75 -5.55
N ILE A 205 22.20 -13.27 -5.85
CA ILE A 205 23.36 -14.13 -6.18
C ILE A 205 23.80 -14.94 -4.94
N TYR A 206 23.76 -14.32 -3.76
CA TYR A 206 24.07 -15.01 -2.50
C TYR A 206 23.11 -16.17 -2.22
N VAL A 207 21.81 -15.93 -2.41
CA VAL A 207 20.75 -16.95 -2.19
C VAL A 207 20.78 -18.04 -3.27
N PHE A 208 21.05 -17.65 -4.53
CA PHE A 208 21.11 -18.55 -5.67
C PHE A 208 22.46 -18.46 -6.39
N PRO A 209 23.54 -19.02 -5.82
CA PRO A 209 24.88 -18.92 -6.41
C PRO A 209 25.00 -19.52 -7.81
N PHE A 210 24.08 -20.42 -8.17
CA PHE A 210 24.02 -21.02 -9.50
C PHE A 210 23.61 -20.06 -10.61
N LEU A 211 23.03 -18.90 -10.28
CA LEU A 211 22.73 -17.86 -11.28
C LEU A 211 23.99 -17.32 -11.95
N ALA A 212 25.07 -17.18 -11.21
CA ALA A 212 26.37 -16.70 -11.71
C ALA A 212 27.20 -17.80 -12.41
N LYS A 213 26.81 -19.08 -12.29
CA LYS A 213 27.59 -20.17 -12.89
C LYS A 213 27.21 -20.38 -14.35
N SER A 214 28.16 -20.14 -15.28
CA SER A 214 27.99 -20.37 -16.72
C SER A 214 27.80 -21.86 -17.09
N SER A 215 28.31 -22.77 -16.23
CA SER A 215 28.20 -24.25 -16.43
C SER A 215 26.76 -24.79 -16.31
N ILE A 216 25.82 -24.00 -15.76
CA ILE A 216 24.42 -24.42 -15.64
C ILE A 216 23.64 -23.81 -16.80
N SER A 217 23.07 -24.66 -17.65
CA SER A 217 22.27 -24.29 -18.79
C SER A 217 21.01 -23.49 -18.36
N ILE A 218 20.55 -22.63 -19.24
CA ILE A 218 19.33 -21.85 -19.05
C ILE A 218 18.23 -22.53 -19.85
N ILE A 219 17.15 -22.92 -19.18
CA ILE A 219 15.93 -23.42 -19.81
C ILE A 219 14.91 -22.28 -19.85
N ALA A 220 14.41 -21.95 -21.03
CA ALA A 220 13.41 -20.90 -21.19
C ALA A 220 12.16 -21.17 -20.34
N PRO A 221 11.50 -20.12 -19.80
CA PRO A 221 10.26 -20.28 -19.07
C PRO A 221 9.18 -20.93 -19.95
N PRO A 222 8.33 -21.81 -19.38
CA PRO A 222 7.23 -22.42 -20.13
C PRO A 222 6.16 -21.38 -20.47
N HIS A 223 5.31 -21.68 -21.45
CA HIS A 223 4.23 -20.78 -21.87
C HIS A 223 3.26 -20.42 -20.73
N GLU A 224 3.04 -21.33 -19.81
CA GLU A 224 2.21 -21.15 -18.61
C GLU A 224 2.73 -20.03 -17.71
N PHE A 225 4.05 -19.83 -17.66
CA PHE A 225 4.68 -18.72 -16.92
C PHE A 225 4.19 -17.36 -17.45
N TYR A 226 4.23 -17.16 -18.77
CA TYR A 226 3.79 -15.90 -19.38
C TYR A 226 2.29 -15.69 -19.19
N ARG A 227 1.50 -16.73 -19.45
CA ARG A 227 0.04 -16.68 -19.28
C ARG A 227 -0.34 -16.32 -17.85
N PHE A 228 0.27 -16.97 -16.86
CA PHE A 228 0.02 -16.69 -15.45
C PHE A 228 0.43 -15.27 -15.08
N SER A 229 1.65 -14.87 -15.42
CA SER A 229 2.21 -13.57 -15.07
C SER A 229 1.36 -12.42 -15.62
N ILE A 230 1.11 -12.43 -16.93
CA ILE A 230 0.34 -11.38 -17.61
C ILE A 230 -1.10 -11.33 -17.07
N THR A 231 -1.77 -12.47 -16.91
CA THR A 231 -3.14 -12.49 -16.37
C THR A 231 -3.20 -11.96 -14.94
N SER A 232 -2.23 -12.34 -14.11
CA SER A 232 -2.16 -11.89 -12.71
C SER A 232 -1.85 -10.40 -12.59
N SER A 233 -1.07 -9.83 -13.54
CA SER A 233 -0.71 -8.42 -13.53
C SER A 233 -1.90 -7.49 -13.75
N PHE A 234 -2.91 -7.88 -14.55
CA PHE A 234 -4.06 -7.03 -14.86
C PHE A 234 -4.81 -6.57 -13.60
N SER A 235 -5.03 -7.46 -12.64
CA SER A 235 -5.71 -7.10 -11.39
C SER A 235 -4.92 -6.05 -10.61
N VAL A 236 -3.59 -6.22 -10.53
CA VAL A 236 -2.71 -5.30 -9.80
C VAL A 236 -2.62 -3.95 -10.53
N VAL A 237 -2.54 -3.98 -11.88
CA VAL A 237 -2.52 -2.77 -12.72
C VAL A 237 -3.82 -1.98 -12.55
N PHE A 238 -5.00 -2.61 -12.63
CA PHE A 238 -6.28 -1.92 -12.49
C PHE A 238 -6.45 -1.27 -11.12
N ILE A 239 -6.09 -1.99 -10.05
CA ILE A 239 -6.13 -1.43 -8.69
C ILE A 239 -5.12 -0.28 -8.56
N THR A 240 -3.91 -0.44 -9.08
CA THR A 240 -2.89 0.62 -9.00
C THR A 240 -3.33 1.87 -9.79
N LEU A 241 -3.83 1.69 -11.00
CA LEU A 241 -4.37 2.80 -11.80
C LEU A 241 -5.54 3.48 -11.08
N MET A 242 -6.46 2.73 -10.48
CA MET A 242 -7.58 3.30 -9.72
C MET A 242 -7.09 4.23 -8.59
N PHE A 243 -6.01 3.85 -7.90
CA PHE A 243 -5.48 4.65 -6.79
C PHE A 243 -4.57 5.81 -7.20
N TRP A 244 -4.07 5.84 -8.45
CA TRP A 244 -3.04 6.79 -8.86
C TRP A 244 -3.38 7.61 -10.10
N ALA A 245 -4.37 7.23 -10.90
CA ALA A 245 -4.70 7.90 -12.17
C ALA A 245 -5.21 9.33 -11.97
N ASP A 246 -5.91 9.58 -10.88
CA ASP A 246 -6.43 10.90 -10.49
C ASP A 246 -5.32 11.98 -10.44
N ARG A 247 -4.09 11.63 -9.98
CA ARG A 247 -2.97 12.57 -9.94
C ARG A 247 -2.46 12.95 -11.32
N ILE A 248 -2.53 12.04 -12.28
CA ILE A 248 -2.16 12.33 -13.69
C ILE A 248 -3.18 13.31 -14.25
N ILE A 249 -4.47 13.07 -14.05
CA ILE A 249 -5.54 13.94 -14.52
C ILE A 249 -5.46 15.31 -13.85
N LEU A 250 -5.29 15.34 -12.52
CA LEU A 250 -5.05 16.58 -11.79
C LEU A 250 -3.84 17.35 -12.32
N GLY A 251 -2.72 16.65 -12.59
CA GLY A 251 -1.49 17.28 -13.11
C GLY A 251 -1.71 18.03 -14.44
N VAL A 252 -2.72 17.62 -15.24
CA VAL A 252 -3.07 18.30 -16.50
C VAL A 252 -3.95 19.54 -16.27
N TYR A 253 -4.85 19.49 -15.26
CA TYR A 253 -5.90 20.50 -15.11
C TYR A 253 -5.68 21.50 -13.99
N VAL A 254 -4.88 21.19 -12.97
CA VAL A 254 -4.69 22.06 -11.81
C VAL A 254 -3.23 22.48 -11.63
N SER A 255 -2.99 23.46 -10.75
CA SER A 255 -1.65 23.91 -10.40
C SER A 255 -0.85 22.82 -9.68
N PRO A 256 0.50 22.82 -9.73
CA PRO A 256 1.32 21.93 -8.92
C PRO A 256 1.01 22.03 -7.43
N GLY A 257 0.69 23.25 -6.94
CA GLY A 257 0.35 23.48 -5.54
C GLY A 257 -0.93 22.76 -5.13
N ASP A 258 -1.98 22.87 -5.94
CA ASP A 258 -3.25 22.17 -5.68
C ASP A 258 -3.05 20.65 -5.71
N LEU A 259 -2.28 20.15 -6.68
CA LEU A 259 -1.93 18.73 -6.74
C LEU A 259 -1.16 18.26 -5.49
N GLY A 260 -0.24 19.08 -4.98
CA GLY A 260 0.49 18.81 -3.74
C GLY A 260 -0.44 18.75 -2.53
N ILE A 261 -1.40 19.65 -2.43
CA ILE A 261 -2.43 19.67 -1.38
C ILE A 261 -3.30 18.40 -1.47
N TYR A 262 -3.75 18.04 -2.69
CA TYR A 262 -4.48 16.79 -2.91
C TYR A 262 -3.67 15.56 -2.48
N GLN A 263 -2.39 15.49 -2.87
CA GLN A 263 -1.51 14.37 -2.53
C GLN A 263 -1.33 14.23 -1.01
N ALA A 264 -1.17 15.34 -0.29
CA ALA A 264 -1.07 15.34 1.17
C ALA A 264 -2.36 14.82 1.82
N ALA A 265 -3.52 15.33 1.39
CA ALA A 265 -4.84 14.90 1.88
C ALA A 265 -5.10 13.41 1.56
N ALA A 266 -4.80 12.97 0.33
CA ALA A 266 -4.94 11.58 -0.07
C ALA A 266 -4.07 10.64 0.76
N GLN A 267 -2.85 11.05 1.09
CA GLN A 267 -1.94 10.28 1.91
C GLN A 267 -2.40 10.21 3.37
N ALA A 268 -2.89 11.31 3.93
CA ALA A 268 -3.48 11.32 5.26
C ALA A 268 -4.73 10.42 5.33
N SER A 269 -5.56 10.41 4.28
CA SER A 269 -6.80 9.63 4.25
C SER A 269 -6.59 8.11 4.28
N VAL A 270 -5.42 7.59 3.88
CA VAL A 270 -5.16 6.14 3.88
C VAL A 270 -4.45 5.62 5.14
N ILE A 271 -4.10 6.49 6.08
CA ILE A 271 -3.34 6.09 7.29
C ILE A 271 -4.07 4.97 8.04
N PHE A 272 -5.38 5.10 8.26
CA PHE A 272 -6.15 4.08 8.98
C PHE A 272 -6.36 2.78 8.15
N ALA A 273 -6.34 2.84 6.83
CA ALA A 273 -6.41 1.66 5.98
C ALA A 273 -5.18 0.75 6.11
N VAL A 274 -4.06 1.29 6.62
CA VAL A 274 -2.88 0.50 6.98
C VAL A 274 -3.21 -0.51 8.08
N LEU A 275 -4.04 -0.13 9.06
CA LEU A 275 -4.49 -1.02 10.14
C LEU A 275 -5.36 -2.16 9.58
N LEU A 276 -6.31 -1.84 8.71
CA LEU A 276 -7.13 -2.86 8.02
C LEU A 276 -6.24 -3.83 7.22
N SER A 277 -5.24 -3.32 6.50
CA SER A 277 -4.32 -4.18 5.74
C SER A 277 -3.46 -5.07 6.63
N GLY A 278 -3.15 -4.64 7.85
CA GLY A 278 -2.52 -5.45 8.89
C GLY A 278 -3.43 -6.61 9.33
N MET A 279 -4.70 -6.32 9.62
CA MET A 279 -5.71 -7.33 9.98
C MET A 279 -5.95 -8.34 8.85
N ASN A 280 -6.04 -7.86 7.60
CA ASN A 280 -6.22 -8.73 6.43
C ASN A 280 -5.14 -9.81 6.32
N ARG A 281 -3.89 -9.50 6.70
CA ARG A 281 -2.79 -10.48 6.66
C ARG A 281 -2.89 -11.57 7.71
N ILE A 282 -3.48 -11.25 8.86
CA ILE A 282 -3.73 -12.23 9.94
C ILE A 282 -4.90 -13.13 9.56
N ILE A 283 -5.95 -12.55 8.99
CA ILE A 283 -7.22 -13.24 8.71
C ILE A 283 -7.14 -14.07 7.42
N THR A 284 -6.38 -13.62 6.40
CA THR A 284 -6.27 -14.30 5.10
C THR A 284 -5.86 -15.78 5.21
N PRO A 285 -4.79 -16.17 5.94
CA PRO A 285 -4.46 -17.58 6.10
C PRO A 285 -5.50 -18.38 6.90
N LEU A 286 -6.24 -17.73 7.81
CA LEU A 286 -7.35 -18.37 8.53
C LEU A 286 -8.52 -18.67 7.60
N PHE A 287 -8.86 -17.77 6.67
CA PHE A 287 -9.84 -18.04 5.62
C PHE A 287 -9.44 -19.25 4.77
N ALA A 288 -8.19 -19.33 4.33
CA ALA A 288 -7.70 -20.45 3.52
C ALA A 288 -7.79 -21.79 4.25
N ASN A 289 -7.47 -21.83 5.54
CA ASN A 289 -7.57 -23.04 6.35
C ASN A 289 -9.02 -23.49 6.57
N LEU A 290 -9.96 -22.56 6.77
CA LEU A 290 -11.35 -22.85 7.00
C LEU A 290 -12.09 -23.22 5.71
N SER A 291 -11.77 -22.60 4.58
CA SER A 291 -12.41 -22.91 3.29
C SER A 291 -12.17 -24.36 2.86
N ASN A 292 -11.06 -24.96 3.28
CA ASN A 292 -10.70 -26.36 2.97
C ASN A 292 -11.26 -27.39 3.94
N LYS A 293 -11.68 -27.02 5.16
CA LYS A 293 -12.00 -27.95 6.25
C LYS A 293 -13.37 -27.73 6.87
N ALA A 294 -13.93 -26.54 6.79
CA ALA A 294 -15.12 -26.15 7.52
C ALA A 294 -16.15 -25.52 6.58
N GLY A 295 -17.43 -25.68 6.91
CA GLY A 295 -18.51 -25.08 6.12
C GLY A 295 -18.49 -23.55 6.12
N PHE A 296 -19.20 -22.94 5.17
CA PHE A 296 -19.32 -21.48 4.99
C PHE A 296 -19.73 -20.69 6.24
N GLN A 297 -20.37 -21.33 7.21
CA GLN A 297 -20.78 -20.70 8.45
C GLN A 297 -19.61 -20.24 9.31
N GLN A 298 -18.53 -21.03 9.39
CA GLN A 298 -17.32 -20.66 10.13
C GLN A 298 -16.52 -19.56 9.41
N VAL A 299 -16.54 -19.56 8.08
CA VAL A 299 -15.94 -18.48 7.27
C VAL A 299 -16.68 -17.16 7.51
N ASN A 300 -18.01 -17.19 7.58
CA ASN A 300 -18.81 -15.99 7.88
C ASN A 300 -18.51 -15.45 9.29
N GLU A 301 -18.41 -16.33 10.30
CA GLU A 301 -18.07 -15.93 11.67
C GLU A 301 -16.69 -15.27 11.72
N LEU A 302 -15.69 -15.86 11.07
CA LEU A 302 -14.36 -15.25 10.97
C LEU A 302 -14.39 -13.91 10.24
N PHE A 303 -15.25 -13.75 9.21
CA PHE A 303 -15.42 -12.49 8.49
C PHE A 303 -16.01 -11.40 9.38
N ILE A 304 -17.02 -11.72 10.18
CA ILE A 304 -17.65 -10.84 11.18
C ILE A 304 -16.59 -10.39 12.21
N ILE A 305 -15.91 -11.35 12.84
CA ILE A 305 -14.92 -11.10 13.88
C ILE A 305 -13.76 -10.24 13.34
N GLY A 306 -13.22 -10.60 12.20
CA GLY A 306 -12.11 -9.89 11.59
C GLY A 306 -12.44 -8.47 11.19
N THR A 307 -13.63 -8.22 10.65
CA THR A 307 -14.11 -6.88 10.34
C THR A 307 -14.34 -6.08 11.63
N LYS A 308 -14.92 -6.67 12.67
CA LYS A 308 -15.11 -6.05 13.98
C LYS A 308 -13.78 -5.58 14.59
N TRP A 309 -12.76 -6.44 14.60
CA TRP A 309 -11.45 -6.07 15.16
C TRP A 309 -10.71 -5.01 14.33
N ALA A 310 -10.85 -5.07 13.00
CA ALA A 310 -10.33 -4.01 12.13
C ALA A 310 -10.96 -2.65 12.45
N LEU A 311 -12.28 -2.63 12.72
CA LEU A 311 -13.01 -1.43 13.15
C LEU A 311 -12.55 -0.94 14.52
N TYR A 312 -12.36 -1.83 15.51
CA TYR A 312 -11.87 -1.46 16.85
C TYR A 312 -10.53 -0.69 16.80
N LEU A 313 -9.62 -1.13 15.91
CA LEU A 313 -8.33 -0.49 15.76
C LEU A 313 -8.39 0.80 14.93
N SER A 314 -9.30 0.88 13.97
CA SER A 314 -9.29 1.96 12.99
C SER A 314 -10.23 3.12 13.32
N ILE A 315 -11.31 2.88 14.08
CA ILE A 315 -12.34 3.90 14.33
C ILE A 315 -11.82 5.10 15.13
N PRO A 316 -11.08 4.98 16.26
CA PRO A 316 -10.62 6.18 16.95
C PRO A 316 -9.71 7.05 16.07
N LEU A 317 -8.86 6.41 15.25
CA LEU A 317 -8.03 7.11 14.27
C LEU A 317 -8.85 7.76 13.16
N PHE A 318 -9.89 7.10 12.67
CA PHE A 318 -10.82 7.68 11.70
C PHE A 318 -11.54 8.88 12.29
N VAL A 319 -12.04 8.77 13.53
CA VAL A 319 -12.77 9.85 14.20
C VAL A 319 -11.92 11.10 14.30
N ILE A 320 -10.65 11.01 14.74
CA ILE A 320 -9.80 12.19 14.87
C ILE A 320 -9.46 12.82 13.52
N LEU A 321 -9.21 12.01 12.49
CA LEU A 321 -8.96 12.50 11.13
C LEU A 321 -10.19 13.22 10.55
N PHE A 322 -11.40 12.76 10.90
CA PHE A 322 -12.66 13.31 10.40
C PHE A 322 -13.11 14.54 11.17
N SER A 323 -12.92 14.57 12.48
CA SER A 323 -13.35 15.69 13.35
C SER A 323 -12.34 16.84 13.41
N GLN A 324 -11.04 16.54 13.22
CA GLN A 324 -9.93 17.49 13.32
C GLN A 324 -9.10 17.61 12.01
N PRO A 325 -9.73 17.67 10.82
CA PRO A 325 -9.01 17.57 9.55
C PRO A 325 -8.05 18.77 9.34
N LEU A 326 -8.38 19.95 9.85
CA LEU A 326 -7.52 21.14 9.78
C LEU A 326 -6.25 20.94 10.60
N ASN A 327 -6.40 20.52 11.87
CA ASN A 327 -5.28 20.32 12.76
C ASN A 327 -4.35 19.18 12.26
N ILE A 328 -4.90 18.17 11.60
CA ILE A 328 -4.14 17.10 10.95
C ILE A 328 -3.36 17.65 9.73
N MET A 329 -4.01 18.36 8.82
CA MET A 329 -3.35 18.90 7.63
C MET A 329 -2.25 19.89 8.00
N VAL A 330 -2.55 20.85 8.89
CA VAL A 330 -1.56 21.83 9.34
C VAL A 330 -0.47 21.20 10.20
N GLY A 331 -0.84 20.32 11.12
CA GLY A 331 0.10 19.66 12.03
C GLY A 331 1.09 18.74 11.32
N LEU A 332 0.66 17.99 10.31
CA LEU A 332 1.53 17.09 9.55
C LEU A 332 2.31 17.83 8.45
N TYR A 333 1.63 18.66 7.65
CA TYR A 333 2.19 19.21 6.41
C TYR A 333 2.52 20.70 6.48
N GLY A 334 1.92 21.45 7.41
CA GLY A 334 2.08 22.89 7.57
C GLY A 334 0.87 23.69 7.07
N GLU A 335 0.79 24.99 7.43
CA GLU A 335 -0.35 25.87 7.15
C GLU A 335 -0.70 25.99 5.65
N GLN A 336 0.31 25.89 4.79
CA GLN A 336 0.14 25.97 3.33
C GLN A 336 -0.75 24.84 2.75
N PHE A 337 -1.02 23.79 3.53
CA PHE A 337 -1.87 22.66 3.15
C PHE A 337 -3.27 22.72 3.75
N SER A 338 -3.62 23.81 4.45
CA SER A 338 -4.93 23.98 5.12
C SER A 338 -6.12 23.89 4.16
N SER A 339 -5.99 24.32 2.92
CA SER A 339 -7.04 24.20 1.90
C SER A 339 -7.39 22.75 1.51
N GLY A 340 -6.58 21.77 1.92
CA GLY A 340 -6.83 20.33 1.73
C GLY A 340 -7.86 19.71 2.67
N VAL A 341 -8.41 20.47 3.62
CA VAL A 341 -9.38 19.98 4.64
C VAL A 341 -10.59 19.31 3.99
N LEU A 342 -11.24 19.98 3.05
CA LEU A 342 -12.41 19.44 2.35
C LEU A 342 -12.06 18.17 1.56
N VAL A 343 -10.91 18.17 0.88
CA VAL A 343 -10.39 17.03 0.12
C VAL A 343 -10.17 15.82 1.05
N LEU A 344 -9.50 16.04 2.19
CA LEU A 344 -9.28 15.00 3.20
C LEU A 344 -10.61 14.41 3.69
N THR A 345 -11.58 15.27 4.06
CA THR A 345 -12.88 14.82 4.57
C THR A 345 -13.64 13.98 3.56
N ILE A 346 -13.66 14.39 2.28
CA ILE A 346 -14.33 13.62 1.20
C ILE A 346 -13.64 12.28 1.01
N LEU A 347 -12.30 12.23 0.96
CA LEU A 347 -11.54 10.99 0.80
C LEU A 347 -11.73 10.04 2.00
N LEU A 348 -11.86 10.57 3.22
CA LEU A 348 -12.17 9.76 4.41
C LEU A 348 -13.53 9.08 4.32
N VAL A 349 -14.53 9.75 3.74
CA VAL A 349 -15.85 9.13 3.48
C VAL A 349 -15.72 7.94 2.54
N GLY A 350 -14.99 8.07 1.43
CA GLY A 350 -14.74 6.95 0.52
C GLY A 350 -13.99 5.79 1.20
N GLN A 351 -12.97 6.11 1.99
CA GLN A 351 -12.19 5.12 2.71
C GLN A 351 -12.98 4.44 3.85
N SER A 352 -13.96 5.10 4.45
CA SER A 352 -14.81 4.50 5.49
C SER A 352 -15.60 3.30 4.95
N VAL A 353 -16.03 3.34 3.69
CA VAL A 353 -16.69 2.21 3.03
C VAL A 353 -15.74 1.01 2.92
N ASN A 354 -14.48 1.24 2.55
CA ASN A 354 -13.44 0.20 2.55
C ASN A 354 -13.28 -0.43 3.95
N LEU A 355 -13.21 0.40 4.98
CA LEU A 355 -13.06 -0.05 6.36
C LEU A 355 -14.25 -0.90 6.82
N VAL A 356 -15.46 -0.44 6.55
CA VAL A 356 -16.72 -1.08 6.96
C VAL A 356 -16.96 -2.41 6.23
N THR A 357 -16.53 -2.53 4.97
CA THR A 357 -16.61 -3.79 4.21
C THR A 357 -15.55 -4.82 4.63
N GLY A 358 -14.53 -4.40 5.38
CA GLY A 358 -13.53 -5.27 5.99
C GLY A 358 -12.71 -6.09 5.01
N SER A 359 -12.54 -7.37 5.33
CA SER A 359 -11.67 -8.29 4.58
C SER A 359 -12.34 -8.94 3.36
N VAL A 360 -13.32 -8.28 2.72
CA VAL A 360 -14.09 -8.88 1.61
C VAL A 360 -13.23 -9.24 0.40
N GLY A 361 -12.25 -8.42 0.04
CA GLY A 361 -11.34 -8.69 -1.07
C GLY A 361 -10.50 -9.96 -0.87
N PRO A 362 -9.75 -10.10 0.24
CA PRO A 362 -9.06 -11.34 0.59
C PRO A 362 -9.96 -12.57 0.64
N LEU A 363 -11.16 -12.44 1.18
CA LEU A 363 -12.14 -13.53 1.25
C LEU A 363 -12.50 -14.03 -0.16
N LEU A 364 -12.89 -13.12 -1.07
CA LEU A 364 -13.25 -13.48 -2.45
C LEU A 364 -12.05 -14.03 -3.23
N ASN A 365 -10.85 -13.54 -2.96
CA ASN A 365 -9.62 -14.06 -3.58
C ASN A 365 -9.38 -15.53 -3.22
N ILE A 366 -9.51 -15.90 -1.94
CA ILE A 366 -9.36 -17.28 -1.45
C ILE A 366 -10.50 -18.16 -1.97
N ALA A 367 -11.72 -17.62 -2.07
CA ALA A 367 -12.87 -18.34 -2.61
C ALA A 367 -12.80 -18.59 -4.13
N GLY A 368 -11.70 -18.18 -4.81
CA GLY A 368 -11.47 -18.41 -6.24
C GLY A 368 -12.10 -17.39 -7.19
N TYR A 369 -12.62 -16.27 -6.68
CA TYR A 369 -13.29 -15.22 -7.48
C TYR A 369 -12.32 -14.14 -7.98
N GLN A 370 -11.05 -14.49 -8.29
CA GLN A 370 -10.02 -13.54 -8.73
C GLN A 370 -10.39 -12.78 -10.01
N THR A 371 -11.02 -13.47 -10.97
CA THR A 371 -11.50 -12.86 -12.21
C THR A 371 -12.56 -11.79 -11.94
N HIS A 372 -13.46 -12.02 -10.99
CA HIS A 372 -14.47 -11.04 -10.62
C HIS A 372 -13.86 -9.83 -9.91
N LEU A 373 -12.85 -10.05 -9.04
CA LEU A 373 -12.09 -8.96 -8.43
C LEU A 373 -11.42 -8.07 -9.51
N MET A 374 -10.82 -8.69 -10.54
CA MET A 374 -10.25 -7.98 -11.67
C MET A 374 -11.31 -7.17 -12.44
N LEU A 375 -12.47 -7.76 -12.74
CA LEU A 375 -13.56 -7.08 -13.45
C LEU A 375 -14.11 -5.88 -12.64
N PHE A 376 -14.36 -6.06 -11.34
CA PHE A 376 -14.83 -4.97 -10.48
C PHE A 376 -13.80 -3.85 -10.33
N SER A 377 -12.51 -4.18 -10.22
CA SER A 377 -11.45 -3.16 -10.17
C SER A 377 -11.30 -2.41 -11.51
N GLY A 378 -11.44 -3.11 -12.64
CA GLY A 378 -11.47 -2.49 -13.96
C GLY A 378 -12.67 -1.57 -14.14
N LEU A 379 -13.87 -1.98 -13.71
CA LEU A 379 -15.06 -1.14 -13.75
C LEU A 379 -14.91 0.10 -12.84
N ALA A 380 -14.39 -0.07 -11.64
CA ALA A 380 -14.13 1.04 -10.72
C ALA A 380 -13.10 2.03 -11.30
N LEU A 381 -12.08 1.55 -11.98
CA LEU A 381 -11.12 2.38 -12.72
C LEU A 381 -11.80 3.22 -13.81
N VAL A 382 -12.67 2.60 -14.60
CA VAL A 382 -13.43 3.31 -15.64
C VAL A 382 -14.33 4.38 -15.03
N ILE A 383 -15.03 4.07 -13.93
CA ILE A 383 -15.84 5.02 -13.17
C ILE A 383 -14.96 6.17 -12.65
N ASN A 384 -13.81 5.87 -12.05
CA ASN A 384 -12.90 6.88 -11.51
C ASN A 384 -12.41 7.83 -12.60
N ILE A 385 -11.81 7.30 -13.68
CA ILE A 385 -11.30 8.12 -14.80
C ILE A 385 -12.43 8.93 -15.46
N GLY A 386 -13.59 8.31 -15.71
CA GLY A 386 -14.74 8.99 -16.33
C GLY A 386 -15.28 10.13 -15.46
N SER A 387 -15.36 9.92 -14.14
CA SER A 387 -15.74 10.95 -13.17
C SER A 387 -14.68 12.04 -13.07
N ASP A 388 -13.40 11.70 -13.06
CA ASP A 388 -12.31 12.66 -13.01
C ASP A 388 -12.31 13.60 -14.24
N ILE A 389 -12.42 13.04 -15.44
CA ILE A 389 -12.51 13.84 -16.68
C ILE A 389 -13.69 14.83 -16.65
N SER A 390 -14.77 14.47 -15.96
CA SER A 390 -15.97 15.30 -15.86
C SER A 390 -15.91 16.33 -14.73
N LEU A 391 -15.37 15.94 -13.56
CA LEU A 391 -15.41 16.74 -12.33
C LEU A 391 -14.15 17.57 -12.11
N VAL A 392 -12.98 17.08 -12.47
CA VAL A 392 -11.71 17.79 -12.23
C VAL A 392 -11.65 19.15 -12.96
N PRO A 393 -12.05 19.27 -14.23
CA PRO A 393 -12.03 20.57 -14.92
C PRO A 393 -12.94 21.62 -14.27
N LYS A 394 -14.00 21.19 -13.55
CA LYS A 394 -14.99 22.10 -12.93
C LYS A 394 -14.70 22.38 -11.46
N TYR A 395 -14.23 21.39 -10.72
CA TYR A 395 -14.11 21.42 -9.26
C TYR A 395 -12.67 21.20 -8.77
N GLY A 396 -11.68 21.07 -9.68
CA GLY A 396 -10.28 20.90 -9.32
C GLY A 396 -10.05 19.67 -8.43
N ILE A 397 -9.27 19.86 -7.36
CA ILE A 397 -8.90 18.80 -6.40
C ILE A 397 -10.11 18.22 -5.65
N VAL A 398 -11.16 19.00 -5.45
CA VAL A 398 -12.41 18.53 -4.83
C VAL A 398 -13.12 17.56 -5.77
N GLY A 399 -13.13 17.85 -7.08
CA GLY A 399 -13.68 16.96 -8.11
C GLY A 399 -12.99 15.59 -8.10
N ALA A 400 -11.65 15.55 -8.02
CA ALA A 400 -10.89 14.30 -7.92
C ALA A 400 -11.20 13.53 -6.62
N ALA A 401 -11.33 14.24 -5.49
CA ALA A 401 -11.68 13.61 -4.22
C ALA A 401 -13.06 12.94 -4.26
N VAL A 402 -14.06 13.61 -4.87
CA VAL A 402 -15.40 13.05 -5.07
C VAL A 402 -15.35 11.82 -5.99
N SER A 403 -14.66 11.93 -7.13
CA SER A 403 -14.48 10.83 -8.10
C SER A 403 -13.86 9.59 -7.43
N MET A 404 -12.75 9.78 -6.74
CA MET A 404 -12.04 8.70 -6.05
C MET A 404 -12.90 8.07 -4.95
N SER A 405 -13.58 8.87 -4.13
CA SER A 405 -14.44 8.38 -3.05
C SER A 405 -15.64 7.62 -3.59
N PHE A 406 -16.23 8.08 -4.69
CA PHE A 406 -17.35 7.40 -5.35
C PHE A 406 -16.90 6.05 -5.96
N ALA A 407 -15.81 6.05 -6.74
CA ALA A 407 -15.28 4.83 -7.36
C ALA A 407 -14.87 3.78 -6.31
N LEU A 408 -14.20 4.21 -5.23
CA LEU A 408 -13.78 3.35 -4.14
C LEU A 408 -14.99 2.75 -3.40
N SER A 409 -15.99 3.57 -3.10
CA SER A 409 -17.23 3.12 -2.47
C SER A 409 -17.98 2.13 -3.35
N ALA A 410 -18.13 2.43 -4.64
CA ALA A 410 -18.77 1.53 -5.60
C ALA A 410 -18.04 0.18 -5.70
N TYR A 411 -16.71 0.21 -5.73
CA TYR A 411 -15.88 -1.00 -5.75
C TYR A 411 -16.13 -1.89 -4.53
N TYR A 412 -15.95 -1.36 -3.33
CA TYR A 412 -16.08 -2.16 -2.11
C TYR A 412 -17.51 -2.63 -1.83
N LEU A 413 -18.51 -1.79 -2.13
CA LEU A 413 -19.92 -2.20 -2.02
C LEU A 413 -20.26 -3.30 -3.03
N ALA A 414 -19.79 -3.21 -4.28
CA ALA A 414 -19.99 -4.25 -5.27
C ALA A 414 -19.37 -5.58 -4.82
N LEU A 415 -18.14 -5.56 -4.26
CA LEU A 415 -17.50 -6.75 -3.70
C LEU A 415 -18.32 -7.34 -2.55
N LEU A 416 -18.85 -6.51 -1.65
CA LEU A 416 -19.65 -6.95 -0.50
C LEU A 416 -20.97 -7.58 -0.96
N ILE A 417 -21.67 -6.93 -1.88
CA ILE A 417 -22.91 -7.45 -2.47
C ILE A 417 -22.64 -8.79 -3.18
N PHE A 418 -21.56 -8.85 -3.97
CA PHE A 418 -21.17 -10.08 -4.66
C PHE A 418 -20.85 -11.23 -3.68
N ALA A 419 -20.12 -10.94 -2.59
CA ALA A 419 -19.83 -11.91 -1.54
C ALA A 419 -21.13 -12.41 -0.87
N ARG A 420 -22.08 -11.51 -0.62
CA ARG A 420 -23.41 -11.88 -0.10
C ARG A 420 -24.16 -12.81 -1.02
N LEU A 421 -24.19 -12.50 -2.32
CA LEU A 421 -24.94 -13.27 -3.32
C LEU A 421 -24.32 -14.65 -3.61
N LYS A 422 -22.98 -14.74 -3.63
CA LYS A 422 -22.26 -15.96 -4.03
C LYS A 422 -21.86 -16.87 -2.87
N LEU A 423 -21.52 -16.29 -1.72
CA LEU A 423 -21.01 -17.00 -0.54
C LEU A 423 -22.03 -16.99 0.62
N GLY A 424 -23.07 -16.16 0.55
CA GLY A 424 -24.03 -16.00 1.66
C GLY A 424 -23.44 -15.29 2.89
N VAL A 425 -22.22 -14.72 2.79
CA VAL A 425 -21.52 -14.08 3.91
C VAL A 425 -21.93 -12.62 4.07
N TRP A 426 -21.95 -12.15 5.31
CA TRP A 426 -22.27 -10.77 5.66
C TRP A 426 -21.50 -10.35 6.90
N PRO A 427 -20.80 -9.19 6.91
CA PRO A 427 -19.91 -8.83 8.02
C PRO A 427 -20.65 -8.32 9.26
N PHE A 428 -21.92 -7.93 9.16
CA PHE A 428 -22.62 -7.23 10.22
C PHE A 428 -23.59 -8.14 10.98
N ASP A 429 -23.56 -8.00 12.32
CA ASP A 429 -24.51 -8.60 13.23
C ASP A 429 -24.80 -7.65 14.43
N LYS A 430 -25.51 -8.12 15.45
CA LYS A 430 -25.85 -7.31 16.63
C LYS A 430 -24.64 -6.81 17.42
N ARG A 431 -23.48 -7.46 17.31
CA ARG A 431 -22.23 -7.06 17.98
C ARG A 431 -21.73 -5.70 17.52
N TYR A 432 -22.14 -5.23 16.35
CA TYR A 432 -21.75 -3.90 15.82
C TYR A 432 -22.49 -2.74 16.47
N ILE A 433 -23.58 -2.96 17.18
CA ILE A 433 -24.33 -1.87 17.85
C ILE A 433 -23.41 -1.13 18.85
N LYS A 434 -22.60 -1.86 19.63
CA LYS A 434 -21.64 -1.27 20.56
C LYS A 434 -20.56 -0.46 19.83
N VAL A 435 -20.14 -0.90 18.63
CA VAL A 435 -19.14 -0.19 17.81
C VAL A 435 -19.72 1.14 17.32
N VAL A 436 -20.95 1.13 16.82
CA VAL A 436 -21.65 2.34 16.36
C VAL A 436 -21.82 3.33 17.51
N PHE A 437 -22.27 2.86 18.68
CA PHE A 437 -22.44 3.72 19.85
C PHE A 437 -21.10 4.32 20.32
N ALA A 438 -20.04 3.51 20.41
CA ALA A 438 -18.70 3.98 20.76
C ALA A 438 -18.17 5.01 19.74
N THR A 439 -18.43 4.78 18.45
CA THR A 439 -18.04 5.72 17.38
C THR A 439 -18.73 7.07 17.51
N LEU A 440 -20.06 7.06 17.73
CA LEU A 440 -20.82 8.31 17.89
C LEU A 440 -20.40 9.07 19.14
N LEU A 441 -20.13 8.37 20.25
CA LEU A 441 -19.63 9.00 21.47
C LEU A 441 -18.24 9.61 21.25
N CYS A 442 -17.31 8.86 20.66
CA CYS A 442 -15.98 9.39 20.32
C CYS A 442 -16.05 10.60 19.40
N LEU A 443 -16.93 10.56 18.40
CA LEU A 443 -17.13 11.68 17.48
C LEU A 443 -17.67 12.91 18.22
N GLY A 444 -18.68 12.74 19.07
CA GLY A 444 -19.24 13.84 19.89
C GLY A 444 -18.19 14.45 20.81
N VAL A 445 -17.38 13.62 21.50
CA VAL A 445 -16.28 14.08 22.36
C VAL A 445 -15.23 14.84 21.55
N SER A 446 -14.78 14.30 20.42
CA SER A 446 -13.74 14.93 19.59
C SER A 446 -14.21 16.28 19.01
N VAL A 447 -15.47 16.36 18.54
CA VAL A 447 -16.05 17.63 18.08
C VAL A 447 -16.15 18.63 19.21
N ALA A 448 -16.59 18.24 20.40
CA ALA A 448 -16.69 19.11 21.58
C ALA A 448 -15.30 19.62 21.99
N LEU A 449 -14.28 18.77 22.00
CA LEU A 449 -12.90 19.19 22.27
C LEU A 449 -12.38 20.16 21.22
N GLY A 450 -12.68 19.92 19.94
CA GLY A 450 -12.31 20.84 18.85
C GLY A 450 -12.96 22.21 18.92
N MET A 451 -14.19 22.30 19.49
CA MET A 451 -14.86 23.57 19.73
C MET A 451 -14.27 24.35 20.92
N LEU A 452 -13.73 23.64 21.90
CA LEU A 452 -13.13 24.24 23.11
C LEU A 452 -11.68 24.67 22.90
N LEU A 453 -10.98 24.08 21.96
CA LEU A 453 -9.55 24.26 21.73
C LEU A 453 -9.33 24.78 20.31
N GLU A 454 -9.21 26.09 20.14
CA GLU A 454 -9.18 26.77 18.83
C GLU A 454 -7.99 26.39 17.92
N GLN A 455 -6.85 26.09 18.48
CA GLN A 455 -5.68 25.55 17.73
C GLN A 455 -4.95 24.52 18.57
N ILE A 456 -4.91 23.28 18.09
CA ILE A 456 -4.31 22.17 18.78
C ILE A 456 -2.96 21.85 18.15
N SER A 457 -1.89 21.80 18.95
CA SER A 457 -0.60 21.30 18.49
C SER A 457 -0.73 19.82 18.09
N LEU A 458 0.16 19.34 17.22
CA LEU A 458 0.18 17.92 16.84
C LEU A 458 0.31 16.98 18.06
N ALA A 459 1.02 17.43 19.11
CA ALA A 459 1.13 16.68 20.37
C ALA A 459 -0.21 16.56 21.09
N ALA A 460 -1.03 17.62 21.07
CA ALA A 460 -2.37 17.59 21.65
C ALA A 460 -3.33 16.71 20.84
N VAL A 461 -3.22 16.71 19.50
CA VAL A 461 -3.96 15.77 18.61
C VAL A 461 -3.61 14.32 18.93
N LEU A 462 -2.33 14.00 19.16
CA LEU A 462 -1.91 12.66 19.60
C LEU A 462 -2.42 12.30 20.99
N GLY A 463 -2.46 13.27 21.91
CA GLY A 463 -3.08 13.10 23.23
C GLY A 463 -4.58 12.83 23.14
N GLU A 464 -5.29 13.59 22.30
CA GLU A 464 -6.71 13.36 22.00
C GLU A 464 -6.95 11.98 21.38
N LEU A 465 -6.11 11.54 20.45
CA LEU A 465 -6.19 10.20 19.87
C LEU A 465 -6.06 9.11 20.94
N ALA A 466 -5.09 9.24 21.87
CA ALA A 466 -4.95 8.29 22.96
C ALA A 466 -6.18 8.29 23.89
N PHE A 467 -6.75 9.45 24.15
CA PHE A 467 -7.98 9.61 24.92
C PHE A 467 -9.19 8.99 24.23
N LEU A 468 -9.33 9.19 22.91
CA LEU A 468 -10.39 8.54 22.12
C LEU A 468 -10.27 7.03 22.13
N TYR A 469 -9.05 6.47 22.02
CA TYR A 469 -8.84 5.03 22.19
C TYR A 469 -9.29 4.56 23.58
N ALA A 470 -8.95 5.29 24.65
CA ALA A 470 -9.37 4.94 26.00
C ALA A 470 -10.89 4.94 26.14
N ILE A 471 -11.57 6.01 25.69
CA ILE A 471 -13.04 6.09 25.68
C ILE A 471 -13.65 4.94 24.89
N PHE A 472 -13.17 4.71 23.66
CA PHE A 472 -13.68 3.69 22.77
C PHE A 472 -13.64 2.29 23.42
N PHE A 473 -12.49 1.92 23.99
CA PHE A 473 -12.34 0.62 24.65
C PHE A 473 -13.10 0.53 25.96
N VAL A 474 -13.21 1.62 26.74
CA VAL A 474 -14.07 1.65 27.94
C VAL A 474 -15.53 1.40 27.57
N VAL A 475 -16.03 2.04 26.51
CA VAL A 475 -17.41 1.81 26.02
C VAL A 475 -17.60 0.35 25.58
N ILE A 476 -16.68 -0.19 24.78
CA ILE A 476 -16.73 -1.61 24.36
C ILE A 476 -16.75 -2.53 25.58
N PHE A 477 -15.96 -2.24 26.61
CA PHE A 477 -15.91 -3.01 27.85
C PHE A 477 -17.23 -2.94 28.63
N LEU A 478 -17.83 -1.75 28.75
CA LEU A 478 -19.12 -1.55 29.44
C LEU A 478 -20.29 -2.26 28.75
N PHE A 479 -20.30 -2.35 27.42
CA PHE A 479 -21.29 -3.11 26.66
C PHE A 479 -21.08 -4.64 26.68
N GLY A 480 -20.02 -5.09 27.34
CA GLY A 480 -19.63 -6.49 27.47
C GLY A 480 -18.65 -6.94 26.38
N ILE A 481 -17.64 -7.66 26.83
CA ILE A 481 -16.62 -8.28 25.97
C ILE A 481 -17.18 -9.59 25.45
N ASP A 482 -17.18 -9.76 24.12
CA ASP A 482 -17.57 -11.04 23.50
C ASP A 482 -16.47 -12.09 23.74
N ARG A 483 -16.81 -13.38 23.65
CA ARG A 483 -15.85 -14.48 23.87
C ARG A 483 -14.61 -14.39 22.96
N GLU A 484 -14.81 -13.99 21.71
CA GLU A 484 -13.73 -13.81 20.74
C GLU A 484 -12.82 -12.63 21.09
N ASP A 485 -13.33 -11.57 21.73
CA ASP A 485 -12.54 -10.42 22.13
C ASP A 485 -11.52 -10.79 23.23
N HIS A 486 -11.85 -11.74 24.11
CA HIS A 486 -10.89 -12.31 25.07
C HIS A 486 -9.71 -12.99 24.37
N VAL A 487 -9.99 -13.72 23.27
CA VAL A 487 -8.94 -14.34 22.45
C VAL A 487 -8.04 -13.27 21.82
N PHE A 488 -8.64 -12.21 21.29
CA PHE A 488 -7.88 -11.09 20.71
C PHE A 488 -6.97 -10.39 21.71
N ILE A 489 -7.48 -10.08 22.91
CA ILE A 489 -6.70 -9.47 24.00
C ILE A 489 -5.56 -10.39 24.44
N SER A 490 -5.82 -11.68 24.59
CA SER A 490 -4.79 -12.66 24.96
C SER A 490 -3.70 -12.81 23.89
N MET A 491 -4.07 -12.78 22.59
CA MET A 491 -3.12 -12.77 21.47
C MET A 491 -2.26 -11.50 21.50
N MET A 492 -2.84 -10.32 21.70
CA MET A 492 -2.10 -9.06 21.82
C MET A 492 -1.17 -9.08 23.01
N GLY A 493 -1.63 -9.55 24.18
CA GLY A 493 -0.81 -9.71 25.38
C GLY A 493 0.36 -10.68 25.19
N SER A 494 0.14 -11.81 24.55
CA SER A 494 1.19 -12.79 24.24
C SER A 494 2.20 -12.29 23.22
N PHE A 495 1.77 -11.44 22.28
CA PHE A 495 2.65 -10.78 21.30
C PHE A 495 3.59 -9.77 21.98
N LEU A 496 3.09 -9.02 22.94
CA LEU A 496 3.88 -8.07 23.75
C LEU A 496 4.81 -8.78 24.77
N GLN A 497 4.41 -9.95 25.26
CA GLN A 497 5.20 -10.73 26.22
C GLN A 497 6.24 -11.65 25.58
N ARG A 498 6.13 -11.97 24.30
CA ARG A 498 7.20 -12.67 23.58
C ARG A 498 8.39 -11.73 23.44
N ARG A 499 9.19 -11.59 24.53
CA ARG A 499 10.60 -11.26 24.43
C ARG A 499 11.20 -12.22 23.42
N PHE A 500 11.81 -11.67 22.37
CA PHE A 500 12.61 -12.44 21.41
C PHE A 500 13.56 -13.34 22.22
N PRO A 501 13.51 -14.66 22.09
CA PRO A 501 14.55 -15.48 22.64
C PRO A 501 15.77 -15.31 21.74
N TYR A 502 16.59 -14.31 22.04
CA TYR A 502 17.99 -14.34 21.66
C TYR A 502 18.65 -15.32 22.65
N GLU A 503 18.65 -16.62 22.30
CA GLU A 503 19.64 -17.53 22.82
C GLU A 503 19.91 -18.64 21.79
N LYS A 504 21.19 -18.58 21.36
CA LYS A 504 22.03 -19.67 20.82
C LYS A 504 21.63 -20.25 19.44
N ILE A 505 22.21 -19.83 18.36
CA ILE A 505 23.44 -20.33 17.68
C ILE A 505 23.74 -19.40 16.52
#